data_4c800155415e82c32f4a72e4feaad42e
#
_entry.id   4c800155415e82c32f4a72e4feaad42e
#
_cell.length_a   1.000
_cell.length_b   1.000
_cell.length_c   1.000
_cell.angle_alpha   90.00
_cell.angle_beta   90.00
_cell.angle_gamma   90.00
#
_symmetry.space_group_name_H-M   'P 1'
#
loop_
_entity.id
_entity.type
_entity.pdbx_description
1 polymer ?
#
loop_
_entity_poly.entity_id
_entity_poly.type
_entity_poly.pdbx_seq_one_letter_code
_entity_poly.pdbx_strand_id
1 'polypeptide(L)'
;MKKFSAVIIAIFALAVAQGQKPIHDANAEKRTVGNFHGIQVATGIELILTEGTTQELAVSAASTEFRDKIETKVEGGILKIEYDNKLKAANTRKEKKNLKAYVSYTTLDVLNAHTGAVVKIEGTLKTSALKMEVHTGAVVKGKVDINDLSVDQGTGSEVTLTGEAEKLVVEGDTGSMFHGTDLLTSDCSVTASTGAGVTITVNRELNAKVNTGAYVKYKGDAGIKEIRTNSGGKVTKI
;
A
#
# COMPACT_ATOMS: atom_id res chain seq x y z
N MET A 1 -11.03 68.16 26.54
CA MET A 1 -11.58 67.29 25.48
C MET A 1 -10.55 66.15 25.30
N LYS A 2 -10.80 64.98 25.93
CA LYS A 2 -9.95 63.78 25.86
C LYS A 2 -10.41 62.86 24.74
N LYS A 3 -9.56 62.68 23.73
CA LYS A 3 -9.82 61.75 22.62
C LYS A 3 -9.49 60.32 23.07
N PHE A 4 -10.50 59.46 23.16
CA PHE A 4 -10.31 57.99 23.34
C PHE A 4 -10.06 57.38 21.97
N SER A 5 -8.85 56.86 21.78
CA SER A 5 -8.53 56.00 20.63
C SER A 5 -8.88 54.54 20.99
N ALA A 6 -9.86 54.00 20.31
CA ALA A 6 -10.22 52.60 20.43
C ALA A 6 -9.20 51.76 19.59
N VAL A 7 -8.41 50.94 20.28
CA VAL A 7 -7.56 49.96 19.65
C VAL A 7 -8.41 48.70 19.36
N ILE A 8 -8.69 48.44 18.10
CA ILE A 8 -9.34 47.20 17.64
C ILE A 8 -8.25 46.12 17.58
N ILE A 9 -8.27 45.24 18.55
CA ILE A 9 -7.43 44.02 18.53
C ILE A 9 -8.12 43.03 17.60
N ALA A 10 -7.59 42.90 16.37
CA ALA A 10 -7.98 41.83 15.46
C ALA A 10 -7.41 40.49 15.97
N ILE A 11 -8.28 39.68 16.56
CA ILE A 11 -7.94 38.31 16.92
C ILE A 11 -7.89 37.51 15.62
N PHE A 12 -6.67 37.29 15.09
CA PHE A 12 -6.45 36.30 14.05
C PHE A 12 -6.62 34.92 14.68
N ALA A 13 -7.77 34.30 14.46
CA ALA A 13 -7.94 32.87 14.72
C ALA A 13 -6.99 32.10 13.77
N LEU A 14 -5.84 31.67 14.30
CA LEU A 14 -5.00 30.66 13.67
C LEU A 14 -5.83 29.38 13.62
N ALA A 15 -6.42 29.10 12.46
CA ALA A 15 -6.90 27.76 12.14
C ALA A 15 -5.66 26.85 12.18
N VAL A 16 -5.55 26.07 13.25
CA VAL A 16 -4.59 24.98 13.33
C VAL A 16 -5.04 23.98 12.28
N ALA A 17 -4.44 24.03 11.11
CA ALA A 17 -4.51 22.97 10.13
C ALA A 17 -3.98 21.71 10.84
N GLN A 18 -4.88 20.83 11.26
CA GLN A 18 -4.53 19.46 11.65
C GLN A 18 -4.09 18.77 10.38
N GLY A 19 -2.82 18.91 10.09
CA GLY A 19 -2.20 18.47 8.87
C GLY A 19 -1.14 17.44 9.17
N GLN A 20 -0.66 16.92 8.21
CA GLN A 20 0.42 16.01 7.89
C GLN A 20 1.56 16.00 8.90
N LYS A 21 1.99 14.81 9.28
CA LYS A 21 3.26 14.63 9.98
C LYS A 21 4.38 15.24 9.12
N PRO A 22 5.21 16.13 9.66
CA PRO A 22 6.31 16.70 8.89
C PRO A 22 7.25 15.58 8.42
N ILE A 23 7.62 15.62 7.14
CA ILE A 23 8.62 14.70 6.58
C ILE A 23 9.97 15.10 7.17
N HIS A 24 10.49 14.32 8.12
CA HIS A 24 11.80 14.50 8.71
C HIS A 24 12.90 13.81 7.87
N ASP A 25 13.01 14.13 6.60
CA ASP A 25 14.03 13.64 5.70
C ASP A 25 14.69 14.83 5.00
N ALA A 26 15.93 15.14 5.40
CA ALA A 26 16.68 16.30 4.89
C ALA A 26 16.96 16.23 3.37
N ASN A 27 16.90 15.03 2.78
CA ASN A 27 17.11 14.81 1.34
C ASN A 27 15.79 14.83 0.54
N ALA A 28 14.65 14.97 1.21
CA ALA A 28 13.36 14.96 0.55
C ALA A 28 13.14 16.23 -0.30
N GLU A 29 12.66 16.03 -1.51
CA GLU A 29 12.30 17.08 -2.45
C GLU A 29 10.82 16.95 -2.81
N LYS A 30 10.05 18.03 -2.60
CA LYS A 30 8.66 18.09 -3.02
C LYS A 30 8.56 18.13 -4.54
N ARG A 31 7.56 17.41 -5.08
CA ARG A 31 7.25 17.37 -6.51
C ARG A 31 5.81 17.75 -6.75
N THR A 32 5.58 18.59 -7.75
CA THR A 32 4.22 18.91 -8.20
C THR A 32 3.66 17.75 -9.00
N VAL A 33 2.47 17.29 -8.63
CA VAL A 33 1.75 16.22 -9.33
C VAL A 33 0.32 16.65 -9.60
N GLY A 34 -0.27 16.09 -10.66
CA GLY A 34 -1.70 16.25 -10.93
C GLY A 34 -2.54 15.41 -9.96
N ASN A 35 -3.87 15.55 -10.04
CA ASN A 35 -4.78 14.74 -9.23
C ASN A 35 -4.68 13.27 -9.59
N PHE A 36 -4.70 12.40 -8.59
CA PHE A 36 -4.68 10.95 -8.74
C PHE A 36 -5.67 10.28 -7.77
N HIS A 37 -6.15 9.11 -8.12
CA HIS A 37 -6.93 8.23 -7.25
C HIS A 37 -6.21 6.89 -7.01
N GLY A 38 -5.19 6.59 -7.80
CA GLY A 38 -4.39 5.38 -7.69
C GLY A 38 -2.89 5.67 -7.65
N ILE A 39 -2.12 4.70 -7.17
CA ILE A 39 -0.66 4.78 -7.08
C ILE A 39 -0.05 3.49 -7.62
N GLN A 40 0.98 3.64 -8.43
CA GLN A 40 1.86 2.57 -8.86
C GLN A 40 3.29 2.90 -8.44
N VAL A 41 3.93 2.00 -7.70
CA VAL A 41 5.33 2.15 -7.27
C VAL A 41 6.16 0.94 -7.68
N ALA A 42 7.37 1.17 -8.16
CA ALA A 42 8.25 0.11 -8.65
C ALA A 42 9.74 0.33 -8.34
N THR A 43 10.55 -0.65 -8.73
CA THR A 43 12.02 -0.54 -8.82
C THR A 43 12.70 -0.25 -7.48
N GLY A 44 12.28 -0.97 -6.42
CA GLY A 44 12.92 -0.92 -5.11
C GLY A 44 12.70 0.38 -4.33
N ILE A 45 11.71 1.19 -4.70
CA ILE A 45 11.34 2.39 -3.96
C ILE A 45 10.55 2.01 -2.70
N GLU A 46 10.90 2.61 -1.56
CA GLU A 46 10.10 2.59 -0.34
C GLU A 46 9.06 3.71 -0.40
N LEU A 47 7.79 3.35 -0.51
CA LEU A 47 6.66 4.28 -0.48
C LEU A 47 6.09 4.35 0.93
N ILE A 48 6.09 5.56 1.49
CA ILE A 48 5.39 5.91 2.73
C ILE A 48 4.09 6.60 2.35
N LEU A 49 2.97 5.96 2.68
CA LEU A 49 1.63 6.36 2.25
C LEU A 49 0.83 6.85 3.45
N THR A 50 0.31 8.07 3.39
CA THR A 50 -0.42 8.70 4.50
C THR A 50 -1.72 9.33 3.98
N GLU A 51 -2.82 9.13 4.68
CA GLU A 51 -4.06 9.84 4.38
C GLU A 51 -3.93 11.32 4.78
N GLY A 52 -4.38 12.23 3.93
CA GLY A 52 -4.31 13.66 4.15
C GLY A 52 -5.48 14.42 3.53
N THR A 53 -5.51 15.72 3.77
CA THR A 53 -6.53 16.63 3.20
C THR A 53 -6.15 17.15 1.81
N THR A 54 -4.89 16.98 1.43
CA THR A 54 -4.33 17.37 0.12
C THR A 54 -3.42 16.29 -0.42
N GLN A 55 -3.35 16.20 -1.74
CA GLN A 55 -2.44 15.28 -2.41
C GLN A 55 -1.05 15.93 -2.51
N GLU A 56 -0.06 15.27 -1.95
CA GLU A 56 1.33 15.73 -2.00
C GLU A 56 2.28 14.57 -2.31
N LEU A 57 3.39 14.92 -2.94
CA LEU A 57 4.48 14.00 -3.21
C LEU A 57 5.82 14.63 -2.85
N ALA A 58 6.64 13.87 -2.13
CA ALA A 58 8.06 14.17 -2.01
C ALA A 58 8.87 12.90 -2.28
N VAL A 59 10.04 13.04 -2.86
CA VAL A 59 10.96 11.92 -3.13
C VAL A 59 12.30 12.17 -2.47
N SER A 60 12.97 11.11 -2.05
CA SER A 60 14.27 11.16 -1.39
C SER A 60 15.17 10.02 -1.83
N ALA A 61 16.46 10.22 -1.75
CA ALA A 61 17.48 9.19 -1.96
C ALA A 61 18.76 9.50 -1.17
N ALA A 62 19.71 8.57 -1.17
CA ALA A 62 21.02 8.75 -0.51
C ALA A 62 21.85 9.89 -1.10
N SER A 63 21.62 10.28 -2.36
CA SER A 63 22.22 11.42 -3.02
C SER A 63 21.25 12.08 -3.98
N THR A 64 21.55 13.34 -4.36
CA THR A 64 20.79 14.09 -5.37
C THR A 64 20.79 13.34 -6.72
N GLU A 65 21.93 12.75 -7.11
CA GLU A 65 22.04 11.97 -8.34
C GLU A 65 21.05 10.80 -8.40
N PHE A 66 20.86 10.09 -7.30
CA PHE A 66 19.87 9.01 -7.24
C PHE A 66 18.45 9.55 -7.15
N ARG A 67 18.23 10.64 -6.42
CA ARG A 67 16.90 11.26 -6.29
C ARG A 67 16.38 11.75 -7.64
N ASP A 68 17.23 12.38 -8.45
CA ASP A 68 16.86 12.94 -9.76
C ASP A 68 16.49 11.86 -10.80
N LYS A 69 16.88 10.59 -10.55
CA LYS A 69 16.47 9.42 -11.34
C LYS A 69 15.15 8.80 -10.88
N ILE A 70 14.53 9.30 -9.82
CA ILE A 70 13.17 8.90 -9.47
C ILE A 70 12.20 9.65 -10.38
N GLU A 71 11.59 8.94 -11.30
CA GLU A 71 10.57 9.47 -12.21
C GLU A 71 9.20 9.45 -11.53
N THR A 72 8.46 10.54 -11.68
CA THR A 72 7.11 10.68 -11.11
C THR A 72 6.19 11.33 -12.13
N LYS A 73 5.05 10.68 -12.43
CA LYS A 73 4.06 11.18 -13.38
C LYS A 73 2.67 10.68 -13.04
N VAL A 74 1.64 11.42 -13.41
CA VAL A 74 0.25 10.96 -13.35
C VAL A 74 -0.24 10.65 -14.75
N GLU A 75 -0.70 9.41 -14.95
CA GLU A 75 -1.29 8.94 -16.21
C GLU A 75 -2.59 8.19 -15.90
N GLY A 76 -3.70 8.61 -16.52
CA GLY A 76 -5.00 7.99 -16.30
C GLY A 76 -5.48 8.05 -14.84
N GLY A 77 -5.08 9.08 -14.08
CA GLY A 77 -5.40 9.19 -12.66
C GLY A 77 -4.54 8.31 -11.73
N ILE A 78 -3.51 7.63 -12.25
CA ILE A 78 -2.57 6.83 -11.49
C ILE A 78 -1.23 7.58 -11.35
N LEU A 79 -0.81 7.83 -10.11
CA LEU A 79 0.53 8.36 -9.81
C LEU A 79 1.55 7.23 -9.94
N LYS A 80 2.39 7.29 -10.96
CA LYS A 80 3.47 6.35 -11.20
C LYS A 80 4.77 6.87 -10.61
N ILE A 81 5.47 6.04 -9.84
CA ILE A 81 6.72 6.37 -9.15
C ILE A 81 7.71 5.24 -9.45
N GLU A 82 8.72 5.53 -10.24
CA GLU A 82 9.68 4.53 -10.73
C GLU A 82 11.11 5.07 -10.68
N TYR A 83 12.11 4.20 -10.60
CA TYR A 83 13.50 4.58 -10.67
C TYR A 83 14.09 4.21 -12.03
N ASP A 84 14.63 5.22 -12.75
CA ASP A 84 15.28 4.98 -14.05
C ASP A 84 16.63 4.27 -13.87
N ASN A 85 16.67 3.00 -14.31
CA ASN A 85 17.86 2.14 -14.30
C ASN A 85 18.61 2.14 -15.65
N LYS A 86 18.19 2.92 -16.66
CA LYS A 86 18.72 2.82 -18.04
C LYS A 86 20.20 3.19 -18.16
N LEU A 87 20.72 4.00 -17.25
CA LEU A 87 22.15 4.33 -17.23
C LEU A 87 22.89 3.31 -16.36
N LYS A 88 23.32 2.22 -16.94
CA LYS A 88 24.32 1.31 -16.35
C LYS A 88 25.67 2.05 -16.34
N ALA A 89 25.99 2.71 -15.25
CA ALA A 89 27.37 3.11 -14.99
C ALA A 89 28.22 1.83 -14.79
N ALA A 90 29.18 1.64 -15.64
CA ALA A 90 30.02 0.43 -15.73
C ALA A 90 30.91 0.17 -14.51
N ASN A 91 30.77 0.78 -13.37
CA ASN A 91 31.55 0.60 -12.15
C ASN A 91 30.88 1.14 -10.88
N THR A 92 29.56 1.01 -10.72
CA THR A 92 28.97 1.38 -9.44
C THR A 92 29.20 0.28 -8.42
N ARG A 93 30.06 0.56 -7.41
CA ARG A 93 29.98 -0.05 -6.09
C ARG A 93 28.51 -0.23 -5.73
N LYS A 94 28.17 -1.31 -5.01
CA LYS A 94 26.81 -1.55 -4.46
C LYS A 94 26.44 -0.47 -3.43
N GLU A 95 26.30 0.77 -3.86
CA GLU A 95 25.86 1.86 -3.00
C GLU A 95 24.38 1.70 -2.71
N LYS A 96 24.02 1.80 -1.43
CA LYS A 96 22.62 1.81 -1.01
C LYS A 96 21.99 3.11 -1.47
N LYS A 97 21.09 3.03 -2.45
CA LYS A 97 20.43 4.20 -3.03
C LYS A 97 19.43 4.86 -2.07
N ASN A 98 18.84 4.10 -1.13
CA ASN A 98 17.81 4.53 -0.16
C ASN A 98 16.68 5.32 -0.83
N LEU A 99 16.11 4.76 -1.89
CA LEU A 99 15.05 5.39 -2.67
C LEU A 99 13.75 5.42 -1.86
N LYS A 100 13.19 6.62 -1.66
CA LYS A 100 11.93 6.81 -0.91
C LYS A 100 10.98 7.73 -1.65
N ALA A 101 9.70 7.49 -1.47
CA ALA A 101 8.63 8.39 -1.86
C ALA A 101 7.67 8.55 -0.66
N TYR A 102 7.27 9.77 -0.39
CA TYR A 102 6.29 10.14 0.62
C TYR A 102 5.07 10.68 -0.12
N VAL A 103 3.95 10.01 0.00
CA VAL A 103 2.71 10.38 -0.69
C VAL A 103 1.60 10.60 0.33
N SER A 104 1.02 11.80 0.28
CA SER A 104 -0.25 12.08 0.92
C SER A 104 -1.37 11.93 -0.12
N TYR A 105 -2.41 11.18 0.21
CA TYR A 105 -3.58 10.96 -0.66
C TYR A 105 -4.87 11.40 0.04
N THR A 106 -5.87 11.80 -0.74
CA THR A 106 -7.22 12.12 -0.25
C THR A 106 -8.19 10.98 -0.48
N THR A 107 -8.05 10.28 -1.58
CA THR A 107 -8.80 9.08 -1.96
C THR A 107 -7.84 8.10 -2.61
N LEU A 108 -8.02 6.80 -2.35
CA LEU A 108 -7.21 5.75 -2.96
C LEU A 108 -8.07 4.50 -3.20
N ASP A 109 -8.18 4.10 -4.46
CA ASP A 109 -8.90 2.91 -4.89
C ASP A 109 -8.03 1.91 -5.68
N VAL A 110 -6.81 2.32 -6.08
CA VAL A 110 -5.82 1.47 -6.75
C VAL A 110 -4.44 1.62 -6.11
N LEU A 111 -3.81 0.52 -5.75
CA LEU A 111 -2.44 0.47 -5.22
C LEU A 111 -1.65 -0.66 -5.87
N ASN A 112 -0.71 -0.32 -6.74
CA ASN A 112 0.12 -1.29 -7.46
C ASN A 112 1.58 -1.18 -7.00
N ALA A 113 2.17 -2.31 -6.59
CA ALA A 113 3.56 -2.39 -6.13
C ALA A 113 4.30 -3.51 -6.88
N HIS A 114 5.41 -3.17 -7.53
CA HIS A 114 6.15 -4.12 -8.37
C HIS A 114 7.66 -4.03 -8.16
N THR A 115 8.38 -5.05 -8.62
CA THR A 115 9.85 -5.02 -8.78
C THR A 115 10.58 -4.59 -7.50
N GLY A 116 10.28 -5.28 -6.40
CA GLY A 116 10.95 -5.06 -5.12
C GLY A 116 10.58 -3.77 -4.40
N ALA A 117 9.53 -3.07 -4.81
CA ALA A 117 9.02 -1.90 -4.07
C ALA A 117 8.50 -2.31 -2.68
N VAL A 118 8.59 -1.39 -1.73
CA VAL A 118 8.09 -1.60 -0.36
C VAL A 118 7.09 -0.50 -0.04
N VAL A 119 5.84 -0.85 0.23
CA VAL A 119 4.79 0.10 0.61
C VAL A 119 4.49 -0.02 2.10
N LYS A 120 4.54 1.11 2.79
CA LYS A 120 4.14 1.25 4.19
C LYS A 120 2.96 2.21 4.28
N ILE A 121 1.82 1.70 4.74
CA ILE A 121 0.64 2.52 5.01
C ILE A 121 0.73 3.03 6.44
N GLU A 122 0.90 4.34 6.60
CA GLU A 122 0.88 4.98 7.91
C GLU A 122 -0.54 5.38 8.31
N GLY A 123 -0.92 5.03 9.53
CA GLY A 123 -2.31 5.18 10.00
C GLY A 123 -3.21 4.06 9.50
N THR A 124 -4.47 4.35 9.23
CA THR A 124 -5.44 3.39 8.69
C THR A 124 -5.94 3.89 7.34
N LEU A 125 -5.72 3.10 6.28
CA LEU A 125 -6.26 3.40 4.96
C LEU A 125 -7.75 3.08 4.95
N LYS A 126 -8.57 4.11 4.71
CA LYS A 126 -10.02 3.99 4.67
C LYS A 126 -10.55 4.26 3.28
N THR A 127 -11.31 3.33 2.74
CA THR A 127 -11.98 3.50 1.45
C THR A 127 -13.12 2.50 1.30
N SER A 128 -14.07 2.76 0.43
CA SER A 128 -15.14 1.79 0.12
C SER A 128 -14.62 0.60 -0.67
N ALA A 129 -13.67 0.81 -1.59
CA ALA A 129 -13.08 -0.26 -2.39
C ALA A 129 -11.60 0.02 -2.65
N LEU A 130 -10.77 -1.02 -2.62
CA LEU A 130 -9.37 -0.97 -3.00
C LEU A 130 -8.99 -2.20 -3.84
N LYS A 131 -8.45 -1.93 -5.03
CA LYS A 131 -7.75 -2.93 -5.82
C LYS A 131 -6.25 -2.81 -5.58
N MET A 132 -5.62 -3.90 -5.16
CA MET A 132 -4.19 -3.97 -4.88
C MET A 132 -3.54 -5.03 -5.77
N GLU A 133 -2.47 -4.66 -6.48
CA GLU A 133 -1.66 -5.59 -7.27
C GLU A 133 -0.22 -5.56 -6.74
N VAL A 134 0.29 -6.71 -6.28
CA VAL A 134 1.60 -6.79 -5.63
C VAL A 134 2.41 -7.93 -6.24
N HIS A 135 3.42 -7.61 -7.03
CA HIS A 135 4.17 -8.60 -7.82
C HIS A 135 5.68 -8.43 -7.74
N THR A 136 6.40 -9.46 -8.17
CA THR A 136 7.86 -9.41 -8.40
C THR A 136 8.64 -8.96 -7.15
N GLY A 137 8.41 -9.65 -6.04
CA GLY A 137 9.12 -9.41 -4.78
C GLY A 137 8.75 -8.10 -4.08
N ALA A 138 7.65 -7.45 -4.47
CA ALA A 138 7.17 -6.26 -3.77
C ALA A 138 6.54 -6.63 -2.42
N VAL A 139 6.55 -5.68 -1.48
CA VAL A 139 6.04 -5.84 -0.12
C VAL A 139 5.08 -4.72 0.21
N VAL A 140 3.89 -5.05 0.74
CA VAL A 140 2.92 -4.07 1.25
C VAL A 140 2.59 -4.38 2.70
N LYS A 141 2.66 -3.37 3.58
CA LYS A 141 2.31 -3.52 5.00
C LYS A 141 1.49 -2.33 5.48
N GLY A 142 0.44 -2.61 6.27
CA GLY A 142 -0.35 -1.55 6.87
C GLY A 142 -1.64 -1.97 7.53
N LYS A 143 -2.38 -0.96 7.99
CA LYS A 143 -3.71 -1.11 8.56
C LYS A 143 -4.75 -0.56 7.60
N VAL A 144 -5.86 -1.28 7.45
CA VAL A 144 -6.95 -0.93 6.55
C VAL A 144 -8.30 -1.00 7.23
N ASP A 145 -9.27 -0.25 6.68
CA ASP A 145 -10.69 -0.27 7.03
C ASP A 145 -11.46 -0.09 5.71
N ILE A 146 -11.87 -1.19 5.09
CA ILE A 146 -12.29 -1.23 3.68
C ILE A 146 -13.53 -2.13 3.54
N ASN A 147 -14.51 -1.72 2.73
CA ASN A 147 -15.65 -2.59 2.47
C ASN A 147 -15.27 -3.71 1.47
N ASP A 148 -14.75 -3.37 0.31
CA ASP A 148 -14.39 -4.32 -0.75
C ASP A 148 -12.87 -4.27 -1.03
N LEU A 149 -12.11 -5.26 -0.57
CA LEU A 149 -10.67 -5.37 -0.78
C LEU A 149 -10.35 -6.52 -1.74
N SER A 150 -9.72 -6.20 -2.86
CA SER A 150 -9.19 -7.18 -3.81
C SER A 150 -7.66 -7.11 -3.86
N VAL A 151 -7.00 -8.23 -3.66
CA VAL A 151 -5.53 -8.34 -3.64
C VAL A 151 -5.10 -9.42 -4.63
N ASP A 152 -4.37 -9.01 -5.66
CA ASP A 152 -3.71 -9.89 -6.63
C ASP A 152 -2.20 -9.92 -6.34
N GLN A 153 -1.66 -11.10 -6.08
CA GLN A 153 -0.27 -11.30 -5.69
C GLN A 153 0.44 -12.35 -6.54
N GLY A 154 1.67 -12.06 -6.95
CA GLY A 154 2.48 -13.03 -7.67
C GLY A 154 3.99 -12.87 -7.46
N THR A 155 4.71 -13.90 -7.89
CA THR A 155 6.18 -13.90 -7.97
C THR A 155 6.88 -13.43 -6.69
N GLY A 156 6.66 -14.17 -5.58
CA GLY A 156 7.38 -13.92 -4.32
C GLY A 156 7.05 -12.62 -3.61
N SER A 157 5.88 -12.02 -3.89
CA SER A 157 5.42 -10.82 -3.19
C SER A 157 4.88 -11.12 -1.79
N GLU A 158 4.87 -10.14 -0.92
CA GLU A 158 4.37 -10.24 0.46
C GLU A 158 3.39 -9.11 0.77
N VAL A 159 2.21 -9.46 1.29
CA VAL A 159 1.23 -8.50 1.80
C VAL A 159 0.91 -8.84 3.24
N THR A 160 1.05 -7.86 4.14
CA THR A 160 0.68 -7.97 5.55
C THR A 160 -0.31 -6.87 5.88
N LEU A 161 -1.56 -7.25 6.15
CA LEU A 161 -2.63 -6.31 6.48
C LEU A 161 -3.24 -6.62 7.84
N THR A 162 -3.61 -5.56 8.53
CA THR A 162 -4.36 -5.60 9.79
C THR A 162 -5.59 -4.70 9.70
N GLY A 163 -6.52 -4.81 10.64
CA GLY A 163 -7.74 -3.97 10.66
C GLY A 163 -8.96 -4.73 10.19
N GLU A 164 -9.74 -4.15 9.27
CA GLU A 164 -11.03 -4.71 8.87
C GLU A 164 -11.26 -4.63 7.36
N ALA A 165 -11.89 -5.68 6.79
CA ALA A 165 -12.42 -5.67 5.44
C ALA A 165 -13.75 -6.44 5.41
N GLU A 166 -14.85 -5.84 4.92
CA GLU A 166 -16.12 -6.56 4.87
C GLU A 166 -16.03 -7.74 3.88
N LYS A 167 -15.53 -7.49 2.67
CA LYS A 167 -15.26 -8.51 1.67
C LYS A 167 -13.80 -8.50 1.28
N LEU A 168 -13.19 -9.67 1.28
CA LEU A 168 -11.80 -9.88 0.89
C LEU A 168 -11.73 -10.89 -0.27
N VAL A 169 -11.10 -10.48 -1.36
CA VAL A 169 -10.69 -11.38 -2.44
C VAL A 169 -9.17 -11.43 -2.47
N VAL A 170 -8.59 -12.63 -2.39
CA VAL A 170 -7.14 -12.84 -2.53
C VAL A 170 -6.87 -13.81 -3.66
N GLU A 171 -6.12 -13.36 -4.63
CA GLU A 171 -5.53 -14.20 -5.67
C GLU A 171 -4.01 -14.26 -5.45
N GLY A 172 -3.49 -15.42 -5.11
CA GLY A 172 -2.06 -15.62 -4.81
C GLY A 172 -1.45 -16.66 -5.73
N ASP A 173 -0.32 -16.31 -6.36
CA ASP A 173 0.41 -17.21 -7.23
C ASP A 173 1.94 -17.13 -7.00
N THR A 174 2.65 -18.13 -7.49
CA THR A 174 4.13 -18.19 -7.61
C THR A 174 4.87 -17.77 -6.34
N GLY A 175 4.58 -18.46 -5.22
CA GLY A 175 5.28 -18.26 -3.95
C GLY A 175 4.96 -16.95 -3.23
N SER A 176 3.86 -16.28 -3.58
CA SER A 176 3.39 -15.08 -2.87
C SER A 176 2.86 -15.42 -1.48
N MET A 177 2.90 -14.45 -0.56
CA MET A 177 2.46 -14.61 0.82
C MET A 177 1.50 -13.51 1.24
N PHE A 178 0.28 -13.89 1.67
CA PHE A 178 -0.70 -12.99 2.27
C PHE A 178 -0.85 -13.27 3.77
N HIS A 179 -0.55 -12.28 4.58
CA HIS A 179 -0.64 -12.31 6.04
C HIS A 179 -1.78 -11.40 6.52
N GLY A 180 -2.97 -11.96 6.68
CA GLY A 180 -4.18 -11.29 7.16
C GLY A 180 -4.75 -11.92 8.44
N THR A 181 -3.90 -12.47 9.31
CA THR A 181 -4.36 -13.05 10.60
C THR A 181 -5.02 -12.01 11.50
N ASP A 182 -4.55 -10.76 11.44
CA ASP A 182 -5.07 -9.63 12.21
C ASP A 182 -5.94 -8.68 11.36
N LEU A 183 -6.37 -9.13 10.19
CA LEU A 183 -7.38 -8.52 9.34
C LEU A 183 -8.70 -9.25 9.53
N LEU A 184 -9.66 -8.63 10.20
CA LEU A 184 -10.99 -9.20 10.39
C LEU A 184 -11.80 -9.08 9.11
N THR A 185 -12.32 -10.21 8.60
CA THR A 185 -13.15 -10.20 7.40
C THR A 185 -14.50 -10.89 7.65
N SER A 186 -15.55 -10.39 7.00
CA SER A 186 -16.85 -11.07 6.96
C SER A 186 -16.83 -12.17 5.92
N ASP A 187 -16.66 -11.83 4.67
CA ASP A 187 -16.62 -12.77 3.55
C ASP A 187 -15.22 -12.81 2.93
N CYS A 188 -14.75 -14.00 2.63
CA CYS A 188 -13.46 -14.17 2.00
C CYS A 188 -13.52 -15.17 0.84
N SER A 189 -12.97 -14.77 -0.31
CA SER A 189 -12.71 -15.64 -1.45
C SER A 189 -11.21 -15.71 -1.72
N VAL A 190 -10.65 -16.90 -1.68
CA VAL A 190 -9.22 -17.13 -1.91
C VAL A 190 -9.01 -18.05 -3.09
N THR A 191 -8.17 -17.63 -4.03
CA THR A 191 -7.56 -18.50 -5.03
C THR A 191 -6.05 -18.50 -4.81
N ALA A 192 -5.47 -19.67 -4.48
CA ALA A 192 -4.04 -19.79 -4.23
C ALA A 192 -3.44 -20.92 -5.07
N SER A 193 -2.34 -20.66 -5.76
CA SER A 193 -1.65 -21.64 -6.57
C SER A 193 -0.13 -21.51 -6.52
N THR A 194 0.57 -22.50 -7.08
CA THR A 194 2.03 -22.48 -7.30
C THR A 194 2.84 -22.11 -6.04
N GLY A 195 2.51 -22.77 -4.91
CA GLY A 195 3.22 -22.55 -3.65
C GLY A 195 2.86 -21.26 -2.90
N ALA A 196 1.82 -20.56 -3.29
CA ALA A 196 1.34 -19.37 -2.57
C ALA A 196 0.81 -19.75 -1.19
N GLY A 197 0.99 -18.84 -0.22
CA GLY A 197 0.50 -18.98 1.14
C GLY A 197 -0.45 -17.85 1.53
N VAL A 198 -1.62 -18.22 2.07
CA VAL A 198 -2.63 -17.24 2.53
C VAL A 198 -3.02 -17.56 3.96
N THR A 199 -2.93 -16.57 4.85
CA THR A 199 -3.41 -16.68 6.23
C THR A 199 -4.42 -15.56 6.50
N ILE A 200 -5.64 -15.91 6.95
CA ILE A 200 -6.77 -14.98 7.10
C ILE A 200 -7.59 -15.25 8.36
N THR A 201 -8.35 -14.24 8.79
CA THR A 201 -9.43 -14.37 9.78
C THR A 201 -10.76 -14.03 9.12
N VAL A 202 -11.70 -14.97 9.09
CA VAL A 202 -12.99 -14.83 8.40
C VAL A 202 -14.13 -15.34 9.27
N ASN A 203 -15.24 -14.58 9.37
CA ASN A 203 -16.29 -14.84 10.35
C ASN A 203 -17.66 -15.21 9.76
N ARG A 204 -17.93 -14.96 8.47
CA ARG A 204 -19.24 -15.26 7.85
C ARG A 204 -19.16 -16.34 6.78
N GLU A 205 -18.42 -16.13 5.71
CA GLU A 205 -18.36 -17.06 4.57
C GLU A 205 -16.94 -17.21 4.02
N LEU A 206 -16.47 -18.44 3.82
CA LEU A 206 -15.20 -18.75 3.17
C LEU A 206 -15.42 -19.56 1.88
N ASN A 207 -14.86 -19.06 0.78
CA ASN A 207 -14.67 -19.77 -0.46
C ASN A 207 -13.16 -19.91 -0.74
N ALA A 208 -12.64 -21.12 -0.94
CA ALA A 208 -11.20 -21.34 -1.16
C ALA A 208 -10.93 -22.33 -2.28
N LYS A 209 -10.13 -21.91 -3.26
CA LYS A 209 -9.59 -22.75 -4.34
C LYS A 209 -8.07 -22.79 -4.20
N VAL A 210 -7.51 -23.98 -3.93
CA VAL A 210 -6.09 -24.11 -3.58
C VAL A 210 -5.44 -25.21 -4.39
N ASN A 211 -4.44 -24.86 -5.17
CA ASN A 211 -3.80 -25.77 -6.12
C ASN A 211 -2.26 -25.76 -6.00
N THR A 212 -1.61 -26.71 -6.61
CA THR A 212 -0.16 -26.75 -6.90
C THR A 212 0.71 -26.39 -5.69
N GLY A 213 0.51 -27.14 -4.58
CA GLY A 213 1.31 -26.97 -3.36
C GLY A 213 1.06 -25.71 -2.56
N ALA A 214 0.07 -24.89 -2.93
CA ALA A 214 -0.33 -23.73 -2.17
C ALA A 214 -1.06 -24.10 -0.87
N TYR A 215 -1.20 -23.15 0.05
CA TYR A 215 -1.95 -23.38 1.28
C TYR A 215 -2.76 -22.16 1.71
N VAL A 216 -3.91 -22.45 2.35
CA VAL A 216 -4.74 -21.45 3.06
C VAL A 216 -4.87 -21.88 4.51
N LYS A 217 -4.54 -20.98 5.44
CA LYS A 217 -4.82 -21.12 6.86
C LYS A 217 -5.84 -20.08 7.27
N TYR A 218 -6.90 -20.49 7.99
CA TYR A 218 -7.92 -19.54 8.40
C TYR A 218 -8.30 -19.70 9.85
N LYS A 219 -8.69 -18.58 10.49
CA LYS A 219 -9.34 -18.46 11.79
C LYS A 219 -10.76 -17.97 11.64
N GLY A 220 -11.50 -17.97 12.76
CA GLY A 220 -12.86 -17.42 12.85
C GLY A 220 -13.95 -18.48 12.65
N ASP A 221 -15.19 -18.01 12.63
CA ASP A 221 -16.38 -18.87 12.66
C ASP A 221 -17.11 -18.96 11.32
N ALA A 222 -16.38 -18.73 10.23
CA ALA A 222 -16.94 -18.75 8.88
C ALA A 222 -17.62 -20.07 8.53
N GLY A 223 -18.80 -19.97 7.96
CA GLY A 223 -19.41 -21.06 7.20
C GLY A 223 -18.61 -21.32 5.91
N ILE A 224 -18.35 -22.58 5.64
CA ILE A 224 -17.65 -22.96 4.41
C ILE A 224 -18.65 -23.02 3.26
N LYS A 225 -18.54 -22.12 2.31
CA LYS A 225 -19.33 -22.17 1.07
C LYS A 225 -18.78 -23.19 0.09
N GLU A 226 -17.47 -23.14 -0.12
CA GLU A 226 -16.78 -24.07 -1.00
C GLU A 226 -15.29 -24.17 -0.62
N ILE A 227 -14.78 -25.41 -0.57
CA ILE A 227 -13.33 -25.65 -0.55
C ILE A 227 -13.01 -26.62 -1.67
N ARG A 228 -12.19 -26.17 -2.62
CA ARG A 228 -11.61 -27.01 -3.68
C ARG A 228 -10.09 -27.06 -3.52
N THR A 229 -9.57 -28.24 -3.39
CA THR A 229 -8.12 -28.48 -3.35
C THR A 229 -7.71 -29.42 -4.46
N ASN A 230 -6.57 -29.13 -5.10
CA ASN A 230 -6.01 -29.97 -6.15
C ASN A 230 -4.46 -29.91 -6.10
N SER A 231 -3.81 -30.88 -6.70
CA SER A 231 -2.34 -30.90 -6.89
C SER A 231 -1.53 -30.55 -5.63
N GLY A 232 -1.90 -31.10 -4.47
CA GLY A 232 -1.20 -30.86 -3.20
C GLY A 232 -1.60 -29.55 -2.47
N GLY A 233 -2.64 -28.86 -2.93
CA GLY A 233 -3.21 -27.71 -2.23
C GLY A 233 -3.81 -28.10 -0.88
N LYS A 234 -3.70 -27.22 0.11
CA LYS A 234 -4.16 -27.48 1.49
C LYS A 234 -4.92 -26.32 2.10
N VAL A 235 -6.07 -26.61 2.72
CA VAL A 235 -6.83 -25.65 3.56
C VAL A 235 -6.88 -26.18 5.00
N THR A 236 -6.58 -25.31 5.98
CA THR A 236 -6.52 -25.70 7.38
C THR A 236 -7.13 -24.62 8.28
N LYS A 237 -8.06 -24.99 9.17
CA LYS A 237 -8.51 -24.11 10.26
C LYS A 237 -7.48 -24.15 11.38
N ILE A 238 -7.10 -23.00 11.94
CA ILE A 238 -6.08 -22.84 12.98
C ILE A 238 -6.64 -22.12 14.22
#